data_1807b6883a5259507a30c67bfec5aa00
#
_entry.id   1807b6883a5259507a30c67bfec5aa00
#
_cell.length_a   1.000
_cell.length_b   1.000
_cell.length_c   1.000
_cell.angle_alpha   90.00
_cell.angle_beta   90.00
_cell.angle_gamma   90.00
#
_symmetry.space_group_name_H-M   'P 1'
#
loop_
_entity.id
_entity.type
_entity.pdbx_description
1 polymer ?
#
loop_
_entity_poly.entity_id
_entity_poly.type
_entity_poly.pdbx_seq_one_letter_code
_entity_poly.pdbx_strand_id
1 'polypeptide(L)'
;MKNTKWMLKSLLVLGAAVTLVACGAKEESTTTSSSTAETTTSESSSASAWKDGTYKAESGFDERGWKFVHEITIEGGKITASTADYEDKDGNLKSENAEYNATMKEKSGVSSAESTDKLDEELLAAQSADVEVVSGATHTSENFKKSTEALLKAAEEGNTDTITLTFE
;
A
#
# COMPACT_ATOMS: atom_id res chain seq x y z
N MET A 1 -4.92 34.76 4.08
CA MET A 1 -3.51 35.14 4.09
C MET A 1 -2.83 34.49 5.29
N LYS A 2 -2.07 33.42 5.07
CA LYS A 2 -0.86 33.08 5.81
C LYS A 2 -0.34 31.74 5.27
N ASN A 3 0.60 31.90 4.32
CA ASN A 3 1.39 30.78 3.77
C ASN A 3 2.36 30.29 4.84
N THR A 4 2.33 29.03 5.18
CA THR A 4 3.40 28.41 5.96
C THR A 4 4.23 27.55 5.03
N LYS A 5 5.38 28.07 4.67
CA LYS A 5 6.43 27.38 3.91
C LYS A 5 6.98 26.21 4.74
N TRP A 6 6.86 25.01 4.24
CA TRP A 6 7.56 23.89 4.81
C TRP A 6 8.96 23.80 4.26
N MET A 7 9.93 23.95 5.17
CA MET A 7 11.36 23.89 4.88
C MET A 7 11.81 22.45 4.72
N LEU A 8 12.45 22.18 3.59
CA LEU A 8 13.31 21.02 3.37
C LEU A 8 14.46 21.05 4.37
N LYS A 9 14.67 19.97 5.10
CA LYS A 9 15.95 19.68 5.76
C LYS A 9 16.61 18.49 5.08
N SER A 10 17.51 18.81 4.16
CA SER A 10 18.51 17.90 3.63
C SER A 10 19.48 17.52 4.75
N LEU A 11 19.64 16.24 5.01
CA LEU A 11 20.75 15.74 5.80
C LEU A 11 21.62 14.83 4.93
N LEU A 12 22.75 15.36 4.56
CA LEU A 12 23.83 14.73 3.83
C LEU A 12 24.69 13.98 4.84
N VAL A 13 24.80 12.67 4.73
CA VAL A 13 25.84 11.91 5.48
C VAL A 13 26.75 11.22 4.48
N LEU A 14 27.97 11.73 4.49
CA LEU A 14 29.13 11.17 3.79
C LEU A 14 29.80 10.09 4.65
N GLY A 15 30.37 9.08 3.94
CA GLY A 15 31.59 8.40 4.39
C GLY A 15 31.40 6.95 4.75
N ALA A 16 32.06 5.99 4.19
CA ALA A 16 33.48 5.75 4.18
C ALA A 16 33.75 4.46 3.37
N ALA A 17 34.74 4.54 2.55
CA ALA A 17 35.34 3.41 1.82
C ALA A 17 36.14 2.51 2.78
N VAL A 18 36.00 1.19 2.62
CA VAL A 18 36.96 0.23 3.15
C VAL A 18 37.48 -0.63 2.00
N THR A 19 38.77 -0.49 1.77
CA THR A 19 39.56 -1.21 0.76
C THR A 19 39.86 -2.62 1.23
N LEU A 20 39.63 -3.59 0.34
CA LEU A 20 40.07 -4.97 0.52
C LEU A 20 41.44 -5.17 -0.13
N VAL A 21 42.34 -5.74 0.65
CA VAL A 21 43.62 -6.26 0.19
C VAL A 21 43.47 -7.76 -0.10
N ALA A 22 43.86 -8.12 -1.32
CA ALA A 22 43.99 -9.49 -1.77
C ALA A 22 45.39 -10.05 -1.46
N CYS A 23 45.50 -11.33 -1.20
CA CYS A 23 46.61 -12.27 -1.52
C CYS A 23 46.21 -13.64 -0.93
N GLY A 24 46.30 -14.75 -1.58
CA GLY A 24 47.07 -15.27 -2.64
C GLY A 24 47.38 -16.71 -2.34
N ALA A 25 47.19 -17.58 -3.33
CA ALA A 25 47.87 -18.87 -3.63
C ALA A 25 47.65 -20.10 -2.73
N LYS A 26 46.99 -21.12 -3.27
CA LYS A 26 47.49 -22.41 -3.82
C LYS A 26 47.61 -23.61 -2.85
N GLU A 27 47.06 -24.69 -3.36
CA GLU A 27 47.27 -26.15 -3.26
C GLU A 27 46.53 -26.93 -2.14
N GLU A 28 45.64 -27.69 -2.58
CA GLU A 28 45.52 -29.14 -2.92
C GLU A 28 45.13 -30.08 -1.76
N SER A 29 44.08 -30.81 -2.04
CA SER A 29 43.84 -32.23 -1.77
C SER A 29 43.07 -32.68 -0.52
N THR A 30 42.03 -33.40 -0.83
CA THR A 30 41.42 -34.61 -0.23
C THR A 30 40.37 -34.48 0.88
N THR A 31 39.13 -34.79 0.44
CA THR A 31 38.16 -35.77 0.99
C THR A 31 37.75 -35.69 2.46
N THR A 32 36.53 -35.32 2.75
CA THR A 32 35.52 -36.25 3.33
C THR A 32 34.25 -35.45 3.74
N SER A 33 33.16 -36.00 3.27
CA SER A 33 31.76 -35.81 3.66
C SER A 33 31.50 -35.18 5.03
N SER A 34 30.72 -34.11 5.09
CA SER A 34 29.64 -33.98 6.08
C SER A 34 28.62 -32.92 5.62
N SER A 35 27.41 -33.38 5.50
CA SER A 35 26.19 -32.68 5.25
C SER A 35 25.99 -31.55 6.28
N THR A 36 25.96 -30.31 5.81
CA THR A 36 25.31 -29.23 6.54
C THR A 36 24.39 -28.53 5.54
N ALA A 37 23.10 -28.68 5.82
CA ALA A 37 22.04 -28.03 5.08
C ALA A 37 22.21 -26.50 5.19
N GLU A 38 22.69 -25.88 4.12
CA GLU A 38 22.49 -24.45 3.91
C GLU A 38 20.99 -24.25 3.61
N THR A 39 20.30 -23.70 4.59
CA THR A 39 18.99 -23.10 4.36
C THR A 39 19.22 -21.90 3.46
N THR A 40 19.17 -22.13 2.19
CA THR A 40 19.02 -21.08 1.20
C THR A 40 17.63 -20.51 1.41
N THR A 41 17.53 -19.42 2.13
CA THR A 41 16.36 -18.54 2.06
C THR A 41 16.30 -18.07 0.61
N SER A 42 15.52 -18.78 -0.17
CA SER A 42 15.10 -18.37 -1.49
C SER A 42 14.22 -17.15 -1.28
N GLU A 43 14.79 -15.95 -1.32
CA GLU A 43 14.04 -14.77 -1.67
C GLU A 43 13.55 -15.04 -3.09
N SER A 44 12.32 -15.56 -3.16
CA SER A 44 11.55 -15.57 -4.39
C SER A 44 11.23 -14.11 -4.69
N SER A 45 12.13 -13.44 -5.35
CA SER A 45 11.87 -12.26 -6.12
C SER A 45 10.98 -12.69 -7.29
N SER A 46 9.69 -12.93 -7.01
CA SER A 46 8.68 -12.85 -8.05
C SER A 46 8.76 -11.40 -8.53
N ALA A 47 9.30 -11.23 -9.74
CA ALA A 47 9.18 -9.95 -10.43
C ALA A 47 7.69 -9.59 -10.36
N SER A 48 7.37 -8.52 -9.65
CA SER A 48 6.00 -8.06 -9.52
C SER A 48 5.46 -7.85 -10.92
N ALA A 49 4.33 -8.46 -11.22
CA ALA A 49 3.67 -8.31 -12.52
C ALA A 49 3.13 -6.87 -12.71
N TRP A 50 3.19 -6.04 -11.67
CA TRP A 50 2.63 -4.69 -11.68
C TRP A 50 3.58 -3.68 -12.30
N LYS A 51 3.04 -2.83 -13.15
CA LYS A 51 3.74 -1.72 -13.77
C LYS A 51 3.70 -0.50 -12.86
N ASP A 52 4.79 0.25 -12.85
CA ASP A 52 4.88 1.49 -12.09
C ASP A 52 3.86 2.52 -12.59
N GLY A 53 3.23 3.23 -11.66
CA GLY A 53 2.20 4.23 -11.97
C GLY A 53 1.26 4.48 -10.80
N THR A 54 0.37 5.45 -10.98
CA THR A 54 -0.73 5.73 -10.06
C THR A 54 -2.03 5.23 -10.67
N TYR A 55 -2.76 4.43 -9.92
CA TYR A 55 -3.99 3.78 -10.35
C TYR A 55 -5.15 4.22 -9.46
N LYS A 56 -6.29 4.52 -10.08
CA LYS A 56 -7.47 5.07 -9.41
C LYS A 56 -8.70 4.24 -9.66
N ALA A 57 -9.51 4.07 -8.62
CA ALA A 57 -10.82 3.45 -8.72
C ALA A 57 -11.85 4.29 -7.97
N GLU A 58 -13.05 4.39 -8.52
CA GLU A 58 -14.16 5.07 -7.86
C GLU A 58 -15.48 4.34 -8.10
N SER A 59 -16.39 4.40 -7.13
CA SER A 59 -17.75 3.89 -7.30
C SER A 59 -18.70 4.98 -7.80
N GLY A 60 -19.91 4.58 -8.16
CA GLY A 60 -21.03 5.52 -8.21
C GLY A 60 -21.39 6.04 -6.82
N PHE A 61 -22.17 7.12 -6.76
CA PHE A 61 -22.73 7.62 -5.50
C PHE A 61 -23.78 6.64 -4.96
N ASP A 62 -23.67 6.35 -3.66
CA ASP A 62 -24.68 5.60 -2.93
C ASP A 62 -25.94 6.45 -2.63
N GLU A 63 -26.96 5.83 -2.02
CA GLU A 63 -28.21 6.50 -1.66
C GLU A 63 -28.01 7.62 -0.63
N ARG A 64 -26.89 7.65 0.05
CA ARG A 64 -26.50 8.67 1.06
C ARG A 64 -25.68 9.79 0.46
N GLY A 65 -25.35 9.71 -0.84
CA GLY A 65 -24.57 10.70 -1.58
C GLY A 65 -23.06 10.57 -1.43
N TRP A 66 -22.55 9.38 -1.09
CA TRP A 66 -21.14 9.09 -1.00
C TRP A 66 -20.69 8.16 -2.13
N LYS A 67 -19.55 8.43 -2.74
CA LYS A 67 -18.82 7.50 -3.61
C LYS A 67 -17.56 7.05 -2.92
N PHE A 68 -17.19 5.80 -3.07
CA PHE A 68 -15.89 5.30 -2.62
C PHE A 68 -14.82 5.68 -3.64
N VAL A 69 -13.71 6.17 -3.18
CA VAL A 69 -12.53 6.51 -3.98
C VAL A 69 -11.31 5.80 -3.42
N HIS A 70 -10.48 5.26 -4.30
CA HIS A 70 -9.25 4.57 -3.90
C HIS A 70 -8.16 4.83 -4.93
N GLU A 71 -6.99 5.25 -4.46
CA GLU A 71 -5.81 5.49 -5.28
C GLU A 71 -4.64 4.70 -4.69
N ILE A 72 -3.89 4.01 -5.55
CA ILE A 72 -2.62 3.39 -5.18
C ILE A 72 -1.51 3.89 -6.09
N THR A 73 -0.28 3.98 -5.54
CA THR A 73 0.93 4.23 -6.33
C THR A 73 1.83 3.02 -6.26
N ILE A 74 2.32 2.60 -7.43
CA ILE A 74 3.25 1.48 -7.58
C ILE A 74 4.58 2.02 -8.10
N GLU A 75 5.67 1.69 -7.41
CA GLU A 75 7.04 2.02 -7.79
C GLU A 75 7.95 0.82 -7.57
N GLY A 76 8.75 0.49 -8.59
CA GLY A 76 9.63 -0.68 -8.55
C GLY A 76 8.86 -1.99 -8.37
N GLY A 77 7.62 -2.05 -8.89
CA GLY A 77 6.73 -3.21 -8.77
C GLY A 77 6.18 -3.46 -7.36
N LYS A 78 6.15 -2.44 -6.50
CA LYS A 78 5.57 -2.50 -5.14
C LYS A 78 4.59 -1.36 -4.94
N ILE A 79 3.56 -1.60 -4.14
CA ILE A 79 2.64 -0.56 -3.69
C ILE A 79 3.39 0.33 -2.68
N THR A 80 3.60 1.60 -3.01
CA THR A 80 4.33 2.56 -2.16
C THR A 80 3.41 3.56 -1.49
N ALA A 81 2.20 3.74 -1.99
CA ALA A 81 1.17 4.56 -1.39
C ALA A 81 -0.22 3.96 -1.63
N SER A 82 -1.11 4.17 -0.69
CA SER A 82 -2.53 3.86 -0.78
C SER A 82 -3.32 4.95 -0.08
N THR A 83 -4.46 5.33 -0.64
CA THR A 83 -5.39 6.28 -0.04
C THR A 83 -6.81 5.90 -0.44
N ALA A 84 -7.61 5.49 0.52
CA ALA A 84 -8.99 5.15 0.32
C ALA A 84 -9.92 6.02 1.18
N ASP A 85 -11.02 6.49 0.63
CA ASP A 85 -12.02 7.28 1.34
C ASP A 85 -13.39 7.23 0.67
N TYR A 86 -14.34 7.91 1.25
CA TYR A 86 -15.61 8.25 0.64
C TYR A 86 -15.68 9.75 0.40
N GLU A 87 -16.10 10.13 -0.79
CA GLU A 87 -16.22 11.51 -1.24
C GLU A 87 -17.69 11.85 -1.53
N ASP A 88 -18.14 13.02 -1.07
CA ASP A 88 -19.48 13.53 -1.41
C ASP A 88 -19.47 14.27 -2.76
N LYS A 89 -20.64 14.79 -3.17
CA LYS A 89 -20.80 15.51 -4.45
C LYS A 89 -20.05 16.84 -4.51
N ASP A 90 -19.67 17.39 -3.37
CA ASP A 90 -18.96 18.64 -3.24
C ASP A 90 -17.43 18.42 -3.12
N GLY A 91 -17.00 17.14 -3.11
CA GLY A 91 -15.59 16.75 -2.98
C GLY A 91 -15.09 16.69 -1.54
N ASN A 92 -15.98 16.71 -0.54
CA ASN A 92 -15.58 16.57 0.85
C ASN A 92 -15.36 15.09 1.20
N LEU A 93 -14.28 14.81 1.93
CA LEU A 93 -13.96 13.46 2.36
C LEU A 93 -14.70 13.09 3.65
N LYS A 94 -15.18 11.86 3.71
CA LYS A 94 -15.88 11.34 4.89
C LYS A 94 -14.95 11.26 6.10
N SER A 95 -13.68 10.94 5.89
CA SER A 95 -12.65 10.95 6.94
C SER A 95 -12.45 12.32 7.59
N GLU A 96 -12.70 13.41 6.87
CA GLU A 96 -12.59 14.77 7.38
C GLU A 96 -13.85 15.26 8.10
N ASN A 97 -14.97 14.54 8.01
CA ASN A 97 -16.21 14.87 8.69
C ASN A 97 -16.16 14.48 10.17
N ALA A 98 -15.79 15.44 11.02
CA ALA A 98 -15.59 15.19 12.45
C ALA A 98 -16.85 14.67 13.17
N GLU A 99 -18.05 15.18 12.83
CA GLU A 99 -19.31 14.76 13.43
C GLU A 99 -19.65 13.31 13.02
N TYR A 100 -19.49 12.98 11.74
CA TYR A 100 -19.69 11.63 11.25
C TYR A 100 -18.74 10.64 11.93
N ASN A 101 -17.45 10.98 11.99
CA ASN A 101 -16.43 10.14 12.60
C ASN A 101 -16.67 9.90 14.10
N ALA A 102 -17.04 10.92 14.84
CA ALA A 102 -17.39 10.78 16.26
C ALA A 102 -18.60 9.85 16.45
N THR A 103 -19.67 10.05 15.66
CA THR A 103 -20.89 9.23 15.71
C THR A 103 -20.62 7.78 15.32
N MET A 104 -19.85 7.55 14.27
CA MET A 104 -19.49 6.22 13.82
C MET A 104 -18.65 5.50 14.88
N LYS A 105 -17.66 6.18 15.44
CA LYS A 105 -16.81 5.62 16.50
C LYS A 105 -17.60 5.23 17.75
N GLU A 106 -18.56 6.05 18.16
CA GLU A 106 -19.42 5.74 19.29
C GLU A 106 -20.28 4.49 19.06
N LYS A 107 -20.79 4.32 17.83
CA LYS A 107 -21.72 3.23 17.50
C LYS A 107 -21.03 1.92 17.12
N SER A 108 -19.90 1.98 16.43
CA SER A 108 -19.23 0.82 15.84
C SER A 108 -17.81 0.58 16.37
N GLY A 109 -17.31 1.45 17.25
CA GLY A 109 -15.98 1.32 17.85
C GLY A 109 -14.84 1.85 16.99
N VAL A 110 -15.11 2.20 15.72
CA VAL A 110 -14.12 2.72 14.77
C VAL A 110 -14.74 3.86 13.97
N SER A 111 -13.96 4.88 13.63
CA SER A 111 -14.40 5.96 12.72
C SER A 111 -14.15 5.60 11.25
N SER A 112 -14.68 6.40 10.33
CA SER A 112 -14.39 6.26 8.90
C SER A 112 -12.90 6.45 8.64
N ALA A 113 -12.32 7.52 9.15
CA ALA A 113 -10.88 7.79 9.04
C ALA A 113 -10.02 6.64 9.56
N GLU A 114 -10.25 6.22 10.82
CA GLU A 114 -9.47 5.11 11.40
C GLU A 114 -9.60 3.80 10.63
N SER A 115 -10.75 3.54 10.00
CA SER A 115 -10.94 2.32 9.24
C SER A 115 -10.23 2.34 7.90
N THR A 116 -10.25 3.45 7.18
CA THR A 116 -9.53 3.60 5.92
C THR A 116 -8.02 3.66 6.12
N ASP A 117 -7.54 4.44 7.10
CA ASP A 117 -6.11 4.51 7.44
C ASP A 117 -5.54 3.11 7.75
N LYS A 118 -6.28 2.31 8.55
CA LYS A 118 -5.84 0.96 8.88
C LYS A 118 -5.78 0.04 7.66
N LEU A 119 -6.76 0.12 6.77
CA LEU A 119 -6.77 -0.69 5.54
C LEU A 119 -5.63 -0.29 4.58
N ASP A 120 -5.34 1.02 4.47
CA ASP A 120 -4.22 1.53 3.69
C ASP A 120 -2.87 1.04 4.24
N GLU A 121 -2.67 1.10 5.58
CA GLU A 121 -1.47 0.57 6.22
C GLU A 121 -1.31 -0.95 6.01
N GLU A 122 -2.40 -1.72 6.13
CA GLU A 122 -2.38 -3.16 5.89
C GLU A 122 -2.06 -3.50 4.43
N LEU A 123 -2.61 -2.76 3.46
CA LEU A 123 -2.30 -2.95 2.05
C LEU A 123 -0.81 -2.72 1.75
N LEU A 124 -0.23 -1.66 2.32
CA LEU A 124 1.20 -1.38 2.18
C LEU A 124 2.08 -2.47 2.79
N ALA A 125 1.63 -3.10 3.86
CA ALA A 125 2.34 -4.20 4.50
C ALA A 125 2.16 -5.53 3.75
N ALA A 126 0.92 -5.86 3.36
CA ALA A 126 0.58 -7.12 2.71
C ALA A 126 0.98 -7.18 1.24
N GLN A 127 1.04 -6.03 0.55
CA GLN A 127 1.30 -5.96 -0.89
C GLN A 127 0.32 -6.84 -1.71
N SER A 128 -0.92 -6.94 -1.25
CA SER A 128 -1.98 -7.73 -1.88
C SER A 128 -3.35 -7.27 -1.40
N ALA A 129 -4.41 -7.63 -2.10
CA ALA A 129 -5.79 -7.31 -1.70
C ALA A 129 -6.27 -8.11 -0.47
N ASP A 130 -5.47 -9.03 0.05
CA ASP A 130 -5.83 -9.86 1.20
C ASP A 130 -5.52 -9.13 2.52
N VAL A 131 -6.26 -8.05 2.77
CA VAL A 131 -6.22 -7.30 4.02
C VAL A 131 -7.27 -7.80 5.00
N GLU A 132 -7.07 -7.59 6.30
CA GLU A 132 -8.02 -7.99 7.32
C GLU A 132 -9.26 -7.09 7.34
N VAL A 133 -10.40 -7.65 7.74
CA VAL A 133 -11.62 -6.88 7.93
C VAL A 133 -11.53 -6.06 9.21
N VAL A 134 -11.68 -4.74 9.08
CA VAL A 134 -11.73 -3.84 10.25
C VAL A 134 -13.05 -4.02 10.99
N SER A 135 -12.99 -4.45 12.25
CA SER A 135 -14.18 -4.60 13.09
C SER A 135 -14.93 -3.29 13.21
N GLY A 136 -16.24 -3.33 12.98
CA GLY A 136 -17.09 -2.12 12.97
C GLY A 136 -17.09 -1.35 11.63
N ALA A 137 -16.29 -1.79 10.64
CA ALA A 137 -16.24 -1.20 9.30
C ALA A 137 -16.22 -2.28 8.20
N THR A 138 -17.00 -3.32 8.35
CA THR A 138 -17.02 -4.48 7.44
C THR A 138 -17.28 -4.06 5.99
N HIS A 139 -18.31 -3.24 5.76
CA HIS A 139 -18.66 -2.78 4.42
C HIS A 139 -17.52 -1.96 3.76
N THR A 140 -16.85 -1.09 4.52
CA THR A 140 -15.67 -0.36 4.04
C THR A 140 -14.54 -1.32 3.68
N SER A 141 -14.29 -2.34 4.49
CA SER A 141 -13.26 -3.36 4.24
C SER A 141 -13.55 -4.18 2.98
N GLU A 142 -14.81 -4.55 2.74
CA GLU A 142 -15.23 -5.26 1.52
C GLU A 142 -15.06 -4.40 0.27
N ASN A 143 -15.45 -3.13 0.33
CA ASN A 143 -15.27 -2.19 -0.77
C ASN A 143 -13.78 -1.96 -1.05
N PHE A 144 -12.97 -1.84 0.00
CA PHE A 144 -11.52 -1.70 -0.10
C PHE A 144 -10.88 -2.90 -0.80
N LYS A 145 -11.20 -4.12 -0.39
CA LYS A 145 -10.69 -5.35 -1.04
C LYS A 145 -11.05 -5.40 -2.53
N LYS A 146 -12.31 -5.18 -2.86
CA LYS A 146 -12.78 -5.17 -4.26
C LYS A 146 -12.08 -4.11 -5.10
N SER A 147 -11.89 -2.90 -4.54
CA SER A 147 -11.18 -1.83 -5.25
C SER A 147 -9.70 -2.16 -5.43
N THR A 148 -9.04 -2.72 -4.39
CA THR A 148 -7.64 -3.13 -4.48
C THR A 148 -7.44 -4.20 -5.55
N GLU A 149 -8.29 -5.22 -5.62
CA GLU A 149 -8.23 -6.25 -6.67
C GLU A 149 -8.31 -5.65 -8.08
N ALA A 150 -9.22 -4.69 -8.27
CA ALA A 150 -9.37 -4.01 -9.55
C ALA A 150 -8.14 -3.14 -9.90
N LEU A 151 -7.60 -2.43 -8.92
CA LEU A 151 -6.41 -1.59 -9.07
C LEU A 151 -5.16 -2.42 -9.40
N LEU A 152 -4.96 -3.54 -8.71
CA LEU A 152 -3.84 -4.44 -8.97
C LEU A 152 -3.93 -5.09 -10.36
N LYS A 153 -5.13 -5.44 -10.80
CA LYS A 153 -5.35 -5.92 -12.16
C LYS A 153 -5.04 -4.84 -13.20
N ALA A 154 -5.46 -3.60 -12.98
CA ALA A 154 -5.10 -2.49 -13.86
C ALA A 154 -3.59 -2.25 -13.91
N ALA A 155 -2.92 -2.42 -12.77
CA ALA A 155 -1.47 -2.33 -12.69
C ALA A 155 -0.74 -3.42 -13.48
N GLU A 156 -1.25 -4.65 -13.50
CA GLU A 156 -0.74 -5.74 -14.36
C GLU A 156 -0.86 -5.36 -15.84
N GLU A 157 -1.98 -4.77 -16.22
CA GLU A 157 -2.24 -4.32 -17.59
C GLU A 157 -1.49 -3.01 -17.92
N GLY A 158 -1.14 -2.21 -16.90
CA GLY A 158 -0.58 -0.86 -17.02
C GLY A 158 -1.63 0.15 -17.49
N ASN A 159 -2.90 -0.12 -17.17
CA ASN A 159 -3.99 0.77 -17.47
C ASN A 159 -4.19 1.78 -16.33
N THR A 160 -3.88 3.04 -16.57
CA THR A 160 -4.01 4.15 -15.61
C THR A 160 -5.31 4.94 -15.72
N ASP A 161 -6.25 4.48 -16.55
CA ASP A 161 -7.60 5.06 -16.60
C ASP A 161 -8.33 4.79 -15.28
N THR A 162 -9.15 5.75 -14.84
CA THR A 162 -9.94 5.57 -13.62
C THR A 162 -10.96 4.43 -13.79
N ILE A 163 -10.91 3.48 -12.86
CA ILE A 163 -11.79 2.30 -12.87
C ILE A 163 -13.10 2.66 -12.19
N THR A 164 -14.22 2.38 -12.86
CA THR A 164 -15.54 2.50 -12.24
C THR A 164 -15.92 1.19 -11.55
N LEU A 165 -16.16 1.26 -10.25
CA LEU A 165 -16.55 0.14 -9.41
C LEU A 165 -18.06 0.08 -9.23
N THR A 166 -18.57 -1.12 -9.13
CA THR A 166 -19.96 -1.37 -8.71
C THR A 166 -19.93 -2.23 -7.45
N PHE A 167 -20.47 -1.72 -6.37
CA PHE A 167 -20.65 -2.45 -5.12
C PHE A 167 -22.12 -2.92 -5.02
N GLU A 168 -22.30 -4.17 -4.63
CA GLU A 168 -23.60 -4.77 -4.33
C GLU A 168 -23.97 -4.59 -2.87
#